data_39b7f23e1308d60043aaf7b0a61b4ce6
#
_entry.id   39b7f23e1308d60043aaf7b0a61b4ce6
#
_cell.length_a   1.000
_cell.length_b   1.000
_cell.length_c   1.000
_cell.angle_alpha   90.00
_cell.angle_beta   90.00
_cell.angle_gamma   90.00
#
_symmetry.space_group_name_H-M   'P 1'
#
loop_
_entity.id
_entity.type
_entity.pdbx_description
1 polymer ?
#
loop_
_entity_poly.entity_id
_entity_poly.type
_entity_poly.pdbx_seq_one_letter_code
_entity_poly.pdbx_strand_id
1 'polypeptide(L)' 'MSSVGEEFPKEQARVREILQDYRDIGVAGRFGAAMLEQVLARAEKAAIGGDIVAILRSYKELMSWK' A
#
# COMPACT_ATOMS: atom_id res chain seq x y z
N MET A 1 11.08 -10.38 16.87
CA MET A 1 10.20 -9.21 16.77
C MET A 1 10.37 -8.56 15.42
N SER A 2 9.27 -8.35 14.70
CA SER A 2 9.32 -7.75 13.36
C SER A 2 9.52 -6.25 13.45
N SER A 3 10.33 -5.71 12.55
CA SER A 3 10.54 -4.26 12.42
C SER A 3 9.66 -3.71 11.31
N VAL A 4 9.52 -2.38 11.26
CA VAL A 4 8.83 -1.71 10.15
C VAL A 4 9.49 -2.07 8.83
N GLY A 5 10.82 -2.18 8.80
CA GLY A 5 11.55 -2.57 7.60
C GLY A 5 11.16 -3.94 7.07
N GLU A 6 10.80 -4.86 7.96
CA GLU A 6 10.35 -6.19 7.58
C GLU A 6 8.85 -6.20 7.24
N GLU A 7 8.05 -5.47 8.00
CA GLU A 7 6.61 -5.47 7.85
C GLU A 7 6.11 -4.62 6.69
N PHE A 8 6.86 -3.59 6.31
CA PHE A 8 6.45 -2.69 5.25
C PHE A 8 6.27 -3.39 3.90
N PRO A 9 7.25 -4.18 3.41
CA PRO A 9 7.06 -4.92 2.17
C PRO A 9 5.90 -5.91 2.22
N LYS A 10 5.66 -6.52 3.37
CA LYS A 10 4.53 -7.44 3.55
C LYS A 10 3.20 -6.73 3.39
N GLU A 11 3.09 -5.52 3.97
CA GLU A 11 1.88 -4.72 3.83
C GLU A 11 1.69 -4.22 2.40
N GLN A 12 2.77 -3.87 1.72
CA GLN A 12 2.69 -3.51 0.31
C GLN A 12 2.14 -4.67 -0.52
N ALA A 13 2.62 -5.89 -0.25
CA ALA A 13 2.16 -7.09 -0.95
C ALA A 13 0.67 -7.35 -0.67
N ARG A 14 0.26 -7.23 0.59
CA ARG A 14 -1.13 -7.42 0.99
C ARG A 14 -2.05 -6.43 0.28
N VAL A 15 -1.66 -5.17 0.22
CA VAL A 15 -2.46 -4.12 -0.42
C VAL A 15 -2.50 -4.32 -1.94
N ARG A 16 -1.43 -4.84 -2.56
CA ARG A 16 -1.46 -5.21 -3.97
C ARG A 16 -2.50 -6.28 -4.28
N GLU A 17 -2.68 -7.22 -3.37
CA GLU A 17 -3.73 -8.24 -3.52
C GLU A 17 -5.12 -7.61 -3.44
N ILE A 18 -5.31 -6.67 -2.52
CA ILE A 18 -6.57 -5.93 -2.43
C ILE A 18 -6.84 -5.16 -3.73
N LEU A 19 -5.80 -4.53 -4.27
CA LEU A 19 -5.90 -3.82 -5.55
C LEU A 19 -6.36 -4.76 -6.66
N GLN A 20 -5.79 -5.96 -6.73
CA GLN A 20 -6.17 -6.93 -7.74
C GLN A 20 -7.64 -7.33 -7.59
N ASP A 21 -8.11 -7.50 -6.35
CA ASP A 21 -9.51 -7.80 -6.08
C ASP A 21 -10.44 -6.71 -6.61
N TYR A 22 -10.06 -5.44 -6.40
CA TYR A 22 -10.84 -4.31 -6.94
C TYR A 22 -10.84 -4.29 -8.46
N ARG A 23 -9.72 -4.63 -9.09
CA ARG A 23 -9.65 -4.72 -10.56
C ARG A 23 -10.52 -5.85 -11.09
N ASP A 24 -10.58 -6.96 -10.37
CA ASP A 24 -11.38 -8.12 -10.78
C ASP A 24 -12.87 -7.85 -10.72
N ILE A 25 -13.30 -6.93 -9.85
CA ILE A 25 -14.70 -6.49 -9.79
C ILE A 25 -15.08 -5.72 -11.07
N GLY A 26 -14.11 -5.11 -11.74
CA GLY A 26 -14.33 -4.36 -12.96
C GLY A 26 -14.74 -2.92 -12.71
N VAL A 27 -15.75 -2.44 -13.42
CA VAL A 27 -16.15 -1.01 -13.37
C VAL A 27 -16.48 -0.56 -11.95
N ALA A 28 -17.19 -1.39 -11.18
CA ALA A 28 -17.59 -1.04 -9.81
C ALA A 28 -16.37 -0.85 -8.89
N GLY A 29 -15.26 -1.53 -9.18
CA GLY A 29 -14.05 -1.44 -8.37
C GLY A 29 -13.07 -0.35 -8.78
N ARG A 30 -13.35 0.38 -9.86
CA ARG A 30 -12.41 1.35 -10.44
C ARG A 30 -11.94 2.44 -9.48
N PHE A 31 -12.88 3.01 -8.74
CA PHE A 31 -12.54 4.10 -7.82
C PHE A 31 -11.59 3.60 -6.73
N GLY A 32 -11.91 2.45 -6.13
CA GLY A 32 -11.05 1.84 -5.12
C GLY A 32 -9.69 1.47 -5.68
N ALA A 33 -9.65 0.91 -6.89
CA ALA A 33 -8.40 0.56 -7.55
C ALA A 33 -7.52 1.79 -7.77
N ALA A 34 -8.09 2.89 -8.24
CA ALA A 34 -7.36 4.13 -8.47
C ALA A 34 -6.76 4.67 -7.18
N MET A 35 -7.52 4.64 -6.08
CA MET A 35 -7.02 5.06 -4.77
C MET A 35 -5.88 4.18 -4.29
N LEU A 36 -6.02 2.87 -4.42
CA LEU A 36 -4.99 1.92 -4.00
C LEU A 36 -3.70 2.06 -4.81
N GLU A 37 -3.82 2.35 -6.10
CA GLU A 37 -2.64 2.60 -6.94
C GLU A 37 -1.85 3.80 -6.42
N GLN A 38 -2.53 4.86 -5.99
CA GLN A 38 -1.87 6.03 -5.41
C GLN A 38 -1.23 5.70 -4.06
N VAL A 39 -1.92 4.94 -3.22
CA VAL A 39 -1.39 4.52 -1.92
C VAL A 39 -0.10 3.72 -2.12
N LEU A 40 -0.13 2.76 -3.04
CA LEU A 40 1.05 1.93 -3.34
C LEU A 40 2.19 2.73 -3.96
N ALA A 41 1.88 3.70 -4.81
CA ALA A 41 2.89 4.57 -5.40
C ALA A 41 3.60 5.42 -4.34
N ARG A 42 2.84 5.96 -3.39
CA ARG A 42 3.42 6.72 -2.28
C ARG A 42 4.30 5.84 -1.40
N ALA A 43 3.85 4.60 -1.15
CA ALA A 43 4.63 3.66 -0.36
C ALA A 43 5.96 3.31 -1.03
N GLU A 44 5.93 3.06 -2.33
CA GLU A 44 7.14 2.77 -3.08
C GLU A 44 8.11 3.96 -3.06
N LYS A 45 7.59 5.16 -3.26
CA LYS A 45 8.39 6.37 -3.22
C LYS A 45 9.03 6.58 -1.84
N ALA A 46 8.28 6.33 -0.78
CA ALA A 46 8.79 6.42 0.60
C ALA A 46 9.92 5.42 0.83
N ALA A 47 9.75 4.18 0.35
CA ALA A 47 10.75 3.14 0.50
C ALA A 47 12.05 3.51 -0.22
N ILE A 48 11.94 4.02 -1.44
CA ILE A 48 13.10 4.42 -2.24
C ILE A 48 13.83 5.61 -1.62
N GLY A 49 13.06 6.59 -1.11
CA GLY A 49 13.63 7.79 -0.51
C GLY A 49 14.30 7.57 0.84
N GLY A 50 13.95 6.50 1.53
CA GLY A 50 14.56 6.15 2.81
C GLY A 50 14.20 7.08 3.97
N ASP A 51 13.22 7.97 3.79
CA ASP A 51 12.75 8.85 4.85
C ASP A 51 11.86 8.07 5.82
N ILE A 52 12.32 7.89 7.04
CA ILE A 52 11.61 7.07 8.03
C ILE A 52 10.22 7.62 8.34
N VAL A 53 10.05 8.93 8.36
CA VAL A 53 8.74 9.54 8.62
C VAL A 53 7.77 9.22 7.50
N ALA A 54 8.22 9.31 6.25
CA ALA A 54 7.40 8.96 5.08
C ALA A 54 7.04 7.47 5.09
N ILE A 55 7.97 6.61 5.45
CA ILE A 55 7.76 5.17 5.56
C ILE A 55 6.70 4.86 6.61
N LEU A 56 6.80 5.48 7.78
CA LEU A 56 5.85 5.27 8.87
C LEU A 56 4.44 5.75 8.50
N ARG A 57 4.33 6.88 7.81
CA ARG A 57 3.04 7.39 7.32
C ARG A 57 2.42 6.45 6.30
N SER A 58 3.23 5.99 5.34
CA SER A 58 2.75 5.04 4.33
C SER A 58 2.35 3.71 4.95
N TYR A 59 3.11 3.23 5.92
CA TYR A 59 2.79 2.00 6.63
C TYR A 59 1.42 2.09 7.30
N LYS A 60 1.16 3.20 7.98
CA LYS A 60 -0.15 3.44 8.60
C LYS A 60 -1.27 3.46 7.57
N GLU A 61 -1.03 4.11 6.44
CA GLU A 61 -2.00 4.18 5.36
C GLU A 61 -2.30 2.80 4.79
N LEU A 62 -1.26 2.00 4.55
CA LEU A 62 -1.42 0.63 4.06
C LEU A 62 -2.23 -0.22 5.02
N MET A 63 -1.96 -0.10 6.32
CA MET A 63 -2.66 -0.87 7.35
C MET A 63 -4.14 -0.52 7.45
N SER A 64 -4.55 0.66 7.01
CA SER A 64 -5.94 1.08 7.05
C SER A 64 -6.82 0.36 6.03
N TRP A 65 -6.23 -0.26 5.03
CA TRP A 65 -6.95 -1.00 3.99
C TRP A 65 -7.16 -2.46 4.42
N LYS A 66 -8.38 -2.94 4.27
CA LYS A 66 -8.77 -4.31 4.69
C LYS A 66 -9.34 -5.12 3.55
#